data_dedd2885d070c97865b8caab8bd393b9
#
_entry.id   dedd2885d070c97865b8caab8bd393b9
#
_cell.length_a   1.000
_cell.length_b   1.000
_cell.length_c   1.000
_cell.angle_alpha   90.00
_cell.angle_beta   90.00
_cell.angle_gamma   90.00
#
_symmetry.space_group_name_H-M   'P 1'
#
loop_
_entity.id
_entity.type
_entity.pdbx_description
1 polymer ?
#
loop_
_entity_poly.entity_id
_entity_poly.type
_entity_poly.pdbx_seq_one_letter_code
_entity_poly.pdbx_strand_id
1 'polypeptide(L)'
;MVQYNPKDWITFIFRFHKSDTFRQLIPMMALIGIYSGGIAYLELEYWKLSEKSFVKNLTLMHTTVGFVLSLLLAYRTNTAYDRWWEGRKQWGALVNNSRNLAIKLAAFLSDENDRNYFRKGIPTYSSVLSKHLMNEEINQMLFDGIELEMDHHKHRPNQIAKVLFHKVNELYKTGKISGEQFFIINSELQSFTDICGACERIKNTPIPYSYSSFIKKFIFFFVMTLPFGFVFSLGYYVIPVVIFIFYVLASLELIAEEIEDPFGNDDNDLPTQKIASNIKKHVEEIL
;
A
#
# COMPACT_ATOMS: atom_id res chain seq x y z
N MET A 1 -7.56 -1.54 -5.37
CA MET A 1 -8.13 -2.33 -4.22
C MET A 1 -9.31 -3.16 -4.68
N VAL A 2 -9.27 -4.46 -4.50
CA VAL A 2 -10.34 -5.41 -4.85
C VAL A 2 -11.52 -5.25 -3.88
N GLN A 3 -12.74 -5.12 -4.42
CA GLN A 3 -13.95 -5.11 -3.60
C GLN A 3 -14.43 -6.54 -3.38
N TYR A 4 -14.53 -6.96 -2.15
CA TYR A 4 -15.00 -8.30 -1.77
C TYR A 4 -15.90 -8.26 -0.54
N ASN A 5 -16.71 -9.31 -0.37
CA ASN A 5 -17.50 -9.48 0.84
C ASN A 5 -16.73 -10.37 1.82
N PRO A 6 -16.24 -9.86 2.97
CA PRO A 6 -15.44 -10.65 3.91
C PRO A 6 -16.20 -11.81 4.58
N LYS A 7 -17.52 -11.91 4.39
CA LYS A 7 -18.34 -13.01 4.95
C LYS A 7 -18.42 -14.24 4.05
N ASP A 8 -17.93 -14.16 2.80
CA ASP A 8 -18.02 -15.27 1.83
C ASP A 8 -16.83 -16.24 1.92
N TRP A 9 -16.68 -16.92 3.04
CA TRP A 9 -15.56 -17.82 3.32
C TRP A 9 -15.35 -18.92 2.26
N ILE A 10 -16.41 -19.63 1.87
CA ILE A 10 -16.31 -20.76 0.93
C ILE A 10 -15.89 -20.27 -0.45
N THR A 11 -16.50 -19.18 -0.92
CA THR A 11 -16.17 -18.60 -2.22
C THR A 11 -14.72 -18.08 -2.25
N PHE A 12 -14.22 -17.62 -1.10
CA PHE A 12 -12.84 -17.12 -0.95
C PHE A 12 -11.80 -18.23 -1.12
N ILE A 13 -12.00 -19.38 -0.51
CA ILE A 13 -11.05 -20.52 -0.54
C ILE A 13 -10.82 -21.02 -1.97
N PHE A 14 -11.86 -20.97 -2.83
CA PHE A 14 -11.78 -21.46 -4.21
C PHE A 14 -11.58 -20.38 -5.26
N ARG A 15 -11.48 -19.09 -4.87
CA ARG A 15 -11.31 -17.97 -5.78
C ARG A 15 -9.84 -17.57 -5.90
N PHE A 16 -9.12 -18.19 -6.81
CA PHE A 16 -7.75 -17.83 -7.15
C PHE A 16 -7.74 -16.52 -7.97
N HIS A 17 -7.73 -15.39 -7.29
CA HIS A 17 -7.64 -14.07 -7.92
C HIS A 17 -6.19 -13.77 -8.34
N LYS A 18 -5.99 -12.77 -9.22
CA LYS A 18 -4.65 -12.32 -9.65
C LYS A 18 -3.79 -11.79 -8.47
N SER A 19 -4.44 -11.21 -7.47
CA SER A 19 -3.82 -10.73 -6.22
C SER A 19 -3.53 -11.84 -5.20
N ASP A 20 -3.77 -13.11 -5.55
CA ASP A 20 -3.50 -14.23 -4.65
C ASP A 20 -2.01 -14.58 -4.71
N THR A 21 -1.35 -14.50 -3.56
CA THR A 21 0.05 -14.89 -3.36
C THR A 21 0.35 -16.33 -3.81
N PHE A 22 -0.66 -17.21 -3.75
CA PHE A 22 -0.52 -18.60 -4.20
C PHE A 22 -0.03 -18.68 -5.64
N ARG A 23 -0.63 -17.92 -6.54
CA ARG A 23 -0.27 -17.93 -7.97
C ARG A 23 1.16 -17.41 -8.21
N GLN A 24 1.58 -16.41 -7.46
CA GLN A 24 2.93 -15.86 -7.56
C GLN A 24 3.98 -16.85 -7.05
N LEU A 25 3.62 -17.66 -6.06
CA LEU A 25 4.54 -18.59 -5.40
C LEU A 25 4.63 -19.97 -6.06
N ILE A 26 3.74 -20.34 -7.00
CA ILE A 26 3.74 -21.64 -7.66
C ILE A 26 5.13 -22.10 -8.15
N PRO A 27 5.93 -21.26 -8.88
CA PRO A 27 7.23 -21.70 -9.37
C PRO A 27 8.20 -22.08 -8.23
N MET A 28 8.21 -21.28 -7.15
CA MET A 28 9.07 -21.53 -5.99
C MET A 28 8.57 -22.74 -5.19
N MET A 29 7.25 -22.91 -5.04
CA MET A 29 6.65 -24.09 -4.39
C MET A 29 7.02 -25.37 -5.13
N ALA A 30 7.00 -25.37 -6.46
CA ALA A 30 7.41 -26.51 -7.26
C ALA A 30 8.91 -26.84 -7.06
N LEU A 31 9.77 -25.83 -7.06
CA LEU A 31 11.20 -25.99 -6.82
C LEU A 31 11.48 -26.57 -5.43
N ILE A 32 10.83 -26.04 -4.40
CA ILE A 32 10.94 -26.52 -3.01
C ILE A 32 10.40 -27.96 -2.89
N GLY A 33 9.33 -28.28 -3.60
CA GLY A 33 8.79 -29.64 -3.65
C GLY A 33 9.77 -30.65 -4.24
N ILE A 34 10.39 -30.31 -5.39
CA ILE A 34 11.43 -31.15 -6.02
C ILE A 34 12.63 -31.30 -5.08
N TYR A 35 13.11 -30.21 -4.48
CA TYR A 35 14.21 -30.23 -3.53
C TYR A 35 13.89 -31.12 -2.31
N SER A 36 12.71 -30.95 -1.69
CA SER A 36 12.29 -31.74 -0.52
C SER A 36 12.16 -33.22 -0.85
N GLY A 37 11.67 -33.52 -2.07
CA GLY A 37 11.61 -34.90 -2.59
C GLY A 37 12.99 -35.52 -2.79
N GLY A 38 13.94 -34.75 -3.32
CA GLY A 38 15.33 -35.14 -3.47
C GLY A 38 16.00 -35.47 -2.13
N ILE A 39 15.82 -34.60 -1.12
CA ILE A 39 16.35 -34.84 0.24
C ILE A 39 15.68 -36.08 0.85
N ALA A 40 14.36 -36.22 0.74
CA ALA A 40 13.66 -37.42 1.26
C ALA A 40 14.19 -38.71 0.63
N TYR A 41 14.39 -38.73 -0.68
CA TYR A 41 14.95 -39.88 -1.39
C TYR A 41 16.39 -40.20 -0.92
N LEU A 42 17.24 -39.17 -0.84
CA LEU A 42 18.63 -39.36 -0.38
C LEU A 42 18.70 -39.91 1.04
N GLU A 43 17.90 -39.41 1.95
CA GLU A 43 17.93 -39.86 3.36
C GLU A 43 17.32 -41.24 3.57
N LEU A 44 16.20 -41.55 2.92
CA LEU A 44 15.47 -42.79 3.14
C LEU A 44 16.04 -43.96 2.32
N GLU A 45 16.33 -43.73 1.04
CA GLU A 45 16.67 -44.81 0.11
C GLU A 45 18.18 -44.94 -0.12
N TYR A 46 18.90 -43.85 -0.26
CA TYR A 46 20.32 -43.86 -0.59
C TYR A 46 21.21 -44.00 0.64
N TRP A 47 21.10 -43.11 1.60
CA TRP A 47 21.88 -43.17 2.84
C TRP A 47 21.27 -44.11 3.88
N LYS A 48 20.01 -44.48 3.74
CA LYS A 48 19.27 -45.34 4.67
C LYS A 48 19.45 -44.90 6.13
N LEU A 49 19.37 -43.60 6.35
CA LEU A 49 19.49 -43.02 7.67
C LEU A 49 18.33 -43.49 8.55
N SER A 50 18.63 -43.79 9.82
CA SER A 50 17.63 -44.24 10.78
C SER A 50 17.18 -43.11 11.67
N GLU A 51 16.07 -43.31 12.39
CA GLU A 51 15.57 -42.38 13.43
C GLU A 51 16.59 -42.08 14.54
N LYS A 52 17.65 -42.86 14.66
CA LYS A 52 18.78 -42.64 15.59
C LYS A 52 19.81 -41.67 15.06
N SER A 53 19.63 -41.18 13.83
CA SER A 53 20.54 -40.18 13.24
C SER A 53 20.51 -38.85 14.00
N PHE A 54 21.67 -38.24 14.13
CA PHE A 54 21.82 -36.91 14.75
C PHE A 54 20.99 -35.81 14.04
N VAL A 55 20.68 -36.00 12.75
CA VAL A 55 19.91 -35.11 11.91
C VAL A 55 18.46 -34.93 12.45
N LYS A 56 17.90 -35.93 13.13
CA LYS A 56 16.59 -35.81 13.79
C LYS A 56 16.54 -34.65 14.81
N ASN A 57 17.66 -34.33 15.45
CA ASN A 57 17.71 -33.27 16.45
C ASN A 57 17.52 -31.85 15.84
N LEU A 58 17.63 -31.70 14.51
CA LEU A 58 17.30 -30.47 13.81
C LEU A 58 15.86 -30.03 14.03
N THR A 59 14.94 -30.97 14.28
CA THR A 59 13.51 -30.67 14.55
C THR A 59 13.36 -29.76 15.77
N LEU A 60 14.16 -29.94 16.82
CA LEU A 60 14.12 -29.07 18.00
C LEU A 60 14.56 -27.64 17.66
N MET A 61 15.62 -27.51 16.86
CA MET A 61 16.09 -26.23 16.36
C MET A 61 15.03 -25.54 15.50
N HIS A 62 14.38 -26.26 14.61
CA HIS A 62 13.30 -25.72 13.77
C HIS A 62 12.11 -25.15 14.59
N THR A 63 11.75 -25.79 15.71
CA THR A 63 10.69 -25.28 16.57
C THR A 63 11.04 -23.90 17.15
N THR A 64 12.27 -23.75 17.67
CA THR A 64 12.72 -22.47 18.24
C THR A 64 12.89 -21.38 17.16
N VAL A 65 13.52 -21.75 16.05
CA VAL A 65 13.76 -20.82 14.92
C VAL A 65 12.45 -20.42 14.25
N GLY A 66 11.51 -21.37 14.10
CA GLY A 66 10.17 -21.10 13.57
C GLY A 66 9.37 -20.14 14.44
N PHE A 67 9.46 -20.26 15.75
CA PHE A 67 8.85 -19.31 16.68
C PHE A 67 9.41 -17.89 16.50
N VAL A 68 10.74 -17.74 16.44
CA VAL A 68 11.40 -16.45 16.21
C VAL A 68 10.97 -15.85 14.85
N LEU A 69 10.95 -16.69 13.80
CA LEU A 69 10.53 -16.25 12.46
C LEU A 69 9.08 -15.79 12.45
N SER A 70 8.18 -16.48 13.15
CA SER A 70 6.76 -16.09 13.26
C SER A 70 6.60 -14.73 13.93
N LEU A 71 7.38 -14.44 14.98
CA LEU A 71 7.38 -13.11 15.62
C LEU A 71 7.89 -12.02 14.67
N LEU A 72 8.98 -12.29 13.96
CA LEU A 72 9.55 -11.33 12.99
C LEU A 72 8.55 -11.00 11.87
N LEU A 73 7.86 -12.02 11.34
CA LEU A 73 6.83 -11.82 10.33
C LEU A 73 5.60 -11.05 10.88
N ALA A 74 5.19 -11.31 12.12
CA ALA A 74 4.12 -10.55 12.75
C ALA A 74 4.48 -9.07 12.88
N TYR A 75 5.69 -8.74 13.34
CA TYR A 75 6.18 -7.36 13.40
C TYR A 75 6.29 -6.72 12.00
N ARG A 76 6.76 -7.48 11.02
CA ARG A 76 6.87 -7.02 9.64
C ARG A 76 5.50 -6.63 9.07
N THR A 77 4.52 -7.52 9.21
CA THR A 77 3.16 -7.29 8.71
C THR A 77 2.49 -6.12 9.44
N ASN A 78 2.64 -6.02 10.76
CA ASN A 78 2.07 -4.91 11.53
C ASN A 78 2.68 -3.56 11.10
N THR A 79 4.00 -3.48 10.92
CA THR A 79 4.66 -2.24 10.46
C THR A 79 4.20 -1.83 9.06
N ALA A 80 4.04 -2.79 8.15
CA ALA A 80 3.53 -2.54 6.81
C ALA A 80 2.06 -2.06 6.85
N TYR A 81 1.22 -2.69 7.68
CA TYR A 81 -0.15 -2.29 7.90
C TYR A 81 -0.28 -0.88 8.49
N ASP A 82 0.57 -0.50 9.43
CA ASP A 82 0.57 0.84 10.04
C ASP A 82 0.84 1.91 8.98
N ARG A 83 1.75 1.66 8.03
CA ARG A 83 2.02 2.56 6.90
C ARG A 83 0.82 2.70 5.98
N TRP A 84 0.21 1.57 5.61
CA TRP A 84 -1.01 1.55 4.81
C TRP A 84 -2.15 2.32 5.47
N TRP A 85 -2.33 2.11 6.78
CA TRP A 85 -3.36 2.76 7.56
C TRP A 85 -3.11 4.26 7.73
N GLU A 86 -1.85 4.67 7.90
CA GLU A 86 -1.47 6.09 7.91
C GLU A 86 -1.80 6.74 6.56
N GLY A 87 -1.44 6.13 5.44
CA GLY A 87 -1.83 6.61 4.11
C GLY A 87 -3.34 6.75 3.96
N ARG A 88 -4.11 5.77 4.45
CA ARG A 88 -5.58 5.82 4.46
C ARG A 88 -6.13 6.98 5.29
N LYS A 89 -5.52 7.26 6.44
CA LYS A 89 -5.90 8.41 7.28
C LYS A 89 -5.63 9.74 6.57
N GLN A 90 -4.49 9.90 5.92
CA GLN A 90 -4.16 11.12 5.17
C GLN A 90 -5.17 11.38 4.03
N TRP A 91 -5.53 10.36 3.26
CA TRP A 91 -6.56 10.51 2.24
C TRP A 91 -7.96 10.76 2.83
N GLY A 92 -8.26 10.24 4.01
CA GLY A 92 -9.47 10.58 4.76
C GLY A 92 -9.50 12.05 5.19
N ALA A 93 -8.37 12.57 5.66
CA ALA A 93 -8.23 13.98 6.00
C ALA A 93 -8.40 14.88 4.76
N LEU A 94 -7.83 14.49 3.60
CA LEU A 94 -8.00 15.24 2.35
C LEU A 94 -9.47 15.35 1.94
N VAL A 95 -10.24 14.26 2.05
CA VAL A 95 -11.69 14.28 1.78
C VAL A 95 -12.41 15.28 2.68
N ASN A 96 -12.12 15.27 3.99
CA ASN A 96 -12.76 16.15 4.96
C ASN A 96 -12.38 17.62 4.73
N ASN A 97 -11.09 17.90 4.53
CA ASN A 97 -10.58 19.27 4.33
C ASN A 97 -11.06 19.86 2.99
N SER A 98 -11.15 19.03 1.93
CA SER A 98 -11.75 19.43 0.65
C SER A 98 -13.23 19.81 0.81
N ARG A 99 -13.99 19.03 1.59
CA ARG A 99 -15.40 19.30 1.89
C ARG A 99 -15.55 20.56 2.74
N ASN A 100 -14.74 20.73 3.79
CA ASN A 100 -14.75 21.91 4.65
C ASN A 100 -14.42 23.17 3.87
N LEU A 101 -13.40 23.12 3.00
CA LEU A 101 -13.05 24.21 2.12
C LEU A 101 -14.22 24.59 1.19
N ALA A 102 -14.85 23.61 0.55
CA ALA A 102 -15.99 23.84 -0.33
C ALA A 102 -17.18 24.49 0.41
N ILE A 103 -17.52 24.01 1.62
CA ILE A 103 -18.59 24.58 2.44
C ILE A 103 -18.28 26.04 2.82
N LYS A 104 -17.05 26.35 3.24
CA LYS A 104 -16.63 27.70 3.60
C LYS A 104 -16.69 28.63 2.39
N LEU A 105 -16.19 28.20 1.24
CA LEU A 105 -16.23 28.96 0.00
C LEU A 105 -17.67 29.20 -0.48
N ALA A 106 -18.55 28.21 -0.39
CA ALA A 106 -19.97 28.36 -0.73
C ALA A 106 -20.66 29.42 0.15
N ALA A 107 -20.28 29.49 1.44
CA ALA A 107 -20.82 30.47 2.37
C ALA A 107 -20.25 31.89 2.16
N PHE A 108 -19.00 32.04 1.73
CA PHE A 108 -18.33 33.32 1.64
C PHE A 108 -18.41 33.96 0.25
N LEU A 109 -18.48 33.16 -0.81
CA LEU A 109 -18.46 33.66 -2.19
C LEU A 109 -19.88 33.83 -2.73
N SER A 110 -20.18 35.03 -3.22
CA SER A 110 -21.44 35.32 -3.90
C SER A 110 -21.37 35.15 -5.42
N ASP A 111 -20.16 35.25 -6.00
CA ASP A 111 -19.91 35.18 -7.44
C ASP A 111 -19.80 33.71 -7.90
N GLU A 112 -20.63 33.34 -8.86
CA GLU A 112 -20.66 31.96 -9.40
C GLU A 112 -19.36 31.62 -10.18
N ASN A 113 -18.71 32.58 -10.79
CA ASN A 113 -17.43 32.34 -11.48
C ASN A 113 -16.34 31.96 -10.48
N ASP A 114 -16.28 32.65 -9.33
CA ASP A 114 -15.33 32.35 -8.28
C ASP A 114 -15.62 30.98 -7.64
N ARG A 115 -16.90 30.64 -7.44
CA ARG A 115 -17.31 29.30 -6.99
C ARG A 115 -16.90 28.22 -7.98
N ASN A 116 -17.17 28.44 -9.28
CA ASN A 116 -16.86 27.51 -10.34
C ASN A 116 -15.33 27.23 -10.43
N TYR A 117 -14.52 28.27 -10.18
CA TYR A 117 -13.08 28.12 -10.12
C TYR A 117 -12.65 27.09 -9.06
N PHE A 118 -13.17 27.18 -7.85
CA PHE A 118 -12.86 26.22 -6.78
C PHE A 118 -13.57 24.87 -6.96
N ARG A 119 -14.76 24.84 -7.54
CA ARG A 119 -15.47 23.61 -7.93
C ARG A 119 -14.60 22.71 -8.81
N LYS A 120 -13.78 23.29 -9.67
CA LYS A 120 -12.81 22.58 -10.52
C LYS A 120 -11.46 22.39 -9.83
N GLY A 121 -10.96 23.39 -9.14
CA GLY A 121 -9.61 23.42 -8.58
C GLY A 121 -9.37 22.45 -7.44
N ILE A 122 -10.32 22.31 -6.52
CA ILE A 122 -10.20 21.40 -5.37
C ILE A 122 -10.08 19.92 -5.84
N PRO A 123 -10.97 19.41 -6.71
CA PRO A 123 -10.84 18.07 -7.26
C PRO A 123 -9.56 17.86 -8.09
N THR A 124 -9.13 18.89 -8.80
CA THR A 124 -7.90 18.87 -9.58
C THR A 124 -6.70 18.58 -8.67
N TYR A 125 -6.62 19.24 -7.51
CA TYR A 125 -5.55 18.97 -6.54
C TYR A 125 -5.52 17.48 -6.13
N SER A 126 -6.66 16.92 -5.75
CA SER A 126 -6.74 15.52 -5.31
C SER A 126 -6.36 14.53 -6.42
N SER A 127 -6.74 14.82 -7.67
CA SER A 127 -6.39 14.01 -8.84
C SER A 127 -4.88 14.08 -9.13
N VAL A 128 -4.29 15.28 -9.08
CA VAL A 128 -2.84 15.48 -9.27
C VAL A 128 -2.05 14.79 -8.17
N LEU A 129 -2.49 14.89 -6.91
CA LEU A 129 -1.85 14.19 -5.80
C LEU A 129 -1.87 12.68 -6.00
N SER A 130 -3.02 12.09 -6.42
CA SER A 130 -3.11 10.67 -6.70
C SER A 130 -2.09 10.23 -7.76
N LYS A 131 -2.05 10.91 -8.89
CA LYS A 131 -1.12 10.60 -9.98
C LYS A 131 0.35 10.83 -9.60
N HIS A 132 0.62 11.88 -8.83
CA HIS A 132 1.97 12.16 -8.31
C HIS A 132 2.47 11.02 -7.41
N LEU A 133 1.63 10.53 -6.52
CA LEU A 133 1.97 9.40 -5.64
C LEU A 133 2.14 8.08 -6.40
N MET A 134 1.43 7.90 -7.52
CA MET A 134 1.58 6.74 -8.41
C MET A 134 2.74 6.84 -9.40
N ASN A 135 3.50 7.95 -9.40
CA ASN A 135 4.53 8.28 -10.40
C ASN A 135 3.99 8.33 -11.84
N GLU A 136 2.69 8.59 -12.03
CA GLU A 136 2.10 8.75 -13.34
C GLU A 136 2.48 10.11 -13.94
N GLU A 137 2.78 10.15 -15.23
CA GLU A 137 3.04 11.40 -15.94
C GLU A 137 1.75 12.20 -16.16
N ILE A 138 1.81 13.51 -15.92
CA ILE A 138 0.72 14.45 -16.18
C ILE A 138 1.28 15.53 -17.08
N ASN A 139 1.00 15.43 -18.38
CA ASN A 139 1.57 16.36 -19.36
C ASN A 139 0.71 17.62 -19.53
N GLN A 140 -0.60 17.47 -19.46
CA GLN A 140 -1.56 18.56 -19.60
C GLN A 140 -2.74 18.35 -18.67
N MET A 141 -3.25 19.42 -18.10
CA MET A 141 -4.45 19.39 -17.27
C MET A 141 -5.37 20.55 -17.61
N LEU A 142 -6.63 20.25 -17.87
CA LEU A 142 -7.64 21.27 -18.11
C LEU A 142 -8.08 21.84 -16.76
N PHE A 143 -7.69 23.06 -16.47
CA PHE A 143 -8.11 23.80 -15.27
C PHE A 143 -8.89 25.04 -15.71
N ASP A 144 -10.15 25.10 -15.38
CA ASP A 144 -11.06 26.21 -15.70
C ASP A 144 -11.13 26.60 -17.20
N GLY A 145 -10.99 25.62 -18.09
CA GLY A 145 -10.95 25.86 -19.54
C GLY A 145 -9.60 26.36 -20.07
N ILE A 146 -8.61 26.53 -19.19
CA ILE A 146 -7.23 26.85 -19.53
C ILE A 146 -6.42 25.57 -19.44
N GLU A 147 -5.69 25.24 -20.50
CA GLU A 147 -4.66 24.21 -20.43
C GLU A 147 -3.55 24.69 -19.50
N LEU A 148 -3.50 24.14 -18.30
CA LEU A 148 -2.40 24.37 -17.40
C LEU A 148 -1.26 23.47 -17.86
N GLU A 149 -0.26 24.04 -18.54
CA GLU A 149 1.00 23.36 -18.78
C GLU A 149 1.68 23.11 -17.42
N MET A 150 1.68 21.83 -17.02
CA MET A 150 2.38 21.43 -15.81
C MET A 150 3.89 21.39 -16.11
N ASP A 151 4.64 22.21 -15.40
CA ASP A 151 6.09 22.14 -15.48
C ASP A 151 6.58 20.81 -14.87
N HIS A 152 7.10 19.93 -15.75
CA HIS A 152 7.57 18.60 -15.35
C HIS A 152 8.76 18.62 -14.38
N HIS A 153 9.51 19.72 -14.34
CA HIS A 153 10.65 19.89 -13.44
C HIS A 153 10.24 20.39 -12.05
N LYS A 154 8.96 20.77 -11.87
CA LYS A 154 8.44 21.27 -10.60
C LYS A 154 7.50 20.27 -9.93
N HIS A 155 7.42 20.36 -8.62
CA HIS A 155 6.54 19.56 -7.80
C HIS A 155 5.08 19.77 -8.18
N ARG A 156 4.44 18.73 -8.72
CA ARG A 156 3.12 18.83 -9.37
C ARG A 156 1.99 19.27 -8.42
N PRO A 157 1.79 18.65 -7.23
CA PRO A 157 0.76 19.10 -6.30
C PRO A 157 0.95 20.56 -5.85
N ASN A 158 2.20 21.00 -5.66
CA ASN A 158 2.49 22.39 -5.27
C ASN A 158 2.11 23.39 -6.35
N GLN A 159 2.16 23.04 -7.62
CA GLN A 159 1.72 23.93 -8.70
C GLN A 159 0.23 24.23 -8.59
N ILE A 160 -0.61 23.20 -8.32
CA ILE A 160 -2.05 23.38 -8.12
C ILE A 160 -2.33 24.13 -6.82
N ALA A 161 -1.66 23.77 -5.72
CA ALA A 161 -1.80 24.49 -4.46
C ALA A 161 -1.50 25.98 -4.62
N LYS A 162 -0.40 26.33 -5.34
CA LYS A 162 -0.04 27.71 -5.65
C LYS A 162 -1.15 28.45 -6.40
N VAL A 163 -1.77 27.83 -7.39
CA VAL A 163 -2.87 28.43 -8.17
C VAL A 163 -4.08 28.69 -7.28
N LEU A 164 -4.45 27.76 -6.41
CA LEU A 164 -5.55 27.94 -5.44
C LEU A 164 -5.24 29.07 -4.44
N PHE A 165 -4.03 29.12 -3.89
CA PHE A 165 -3.60 30.21 -3.00
C PHE A 165 -3.61 31.57 -3.68
N HIS A 166 -3.17 31.65 -4.94
CA HIS A 166 -3.22 32.91 -5.71
C HIS A 166 -4.65 33.41 -5.85
N LYS A 167 -5.61 32.52 -6.15
CA LYS A 167 -7.01 32.91 -6.28
C LYS A 167 -7.59 33.42 -4.96
N VAL A 168 -7.30 32.75 -3.84
CA VAL A 168 -7.75 33.23 -2.51
C VAL A 168 -7.14 34.58 -2.17
N ASN A 169 -5.88 34.79 -2.48
CA ASN A 169 -5.23 36.11 -2.27
C ASN A 169 -5.80 37.22 -3.19
N GLU A 170 -6.20 36.88 -4.42
CA GLU A 170 -6.92 37.79 -5.32
C GLU A 170 -8.27 38.20 -4.72
N LEU A 171 -9.06 37.23 -4.23
CA LEU A 171 -10.35 37.50 -3.60
C LEU A 171 -10.22 38.42 -2.37
N TYR A 172 -9.16 38.24 -1.58
CA TYR A 172 -8.88 39.12 -0.46
C TYR A 172 -8.51 40.55 -0.92
N LYS A 173 -7.59 40.69 -1.90
CA LYS A 173 -7.16 41.97 -2.42
C LYS A 173 -8.28 42.77 -3.11
N THR A 174 -9.22 42.06 -3.71
CA THR A 174 -10.40 42.67 -4.36
C THR A 174 -11.57 42.95 -3.41
N GLY A 175 -11.39 42.63 -2.10
CA GLY A 175 -12.43 42.82 -1.09
C GLY A 175 -13.63 41.88 -1.17
N LYS A 176 -13.52 40.78 -1.96
CA LYS A 176 -14.60 39.75 -2.06
C LYS A 176 -14.68 38.85 -0.82
N ILE A 177 -13.57 38.76 -0.06
CA ILE A 177 -13.52 38.08 1.26
C ILE A 177 -12.81 38.99 2.28
N SER A 178 -13.22 38.88 3.56
CA SER A 178 -12.58 39.57 4.67
C SER A 178 -11.24 38.96 5.08
N GLY A 179 -10.47 39.65 5.93
CA GLY A 179 -9.22 39.11 6.48
C GLY A 179 -9.46 37.85 7.34
N GLU A 180 -10.53 37.86 8.13
CA GLU A 180 -10.92 36.67 8.95
C GLU A 180 -11.29 35.48 8.08
N GLN A 181 -12.04 35.72 7.00
CA GLN A 181 -12.40 34.67 6.02
C GLN A 181 -11.17 34.13 5.31
N PHE A 182 -10.22 35.00 4.95
CA PHE A 182 -8.94 34.61 4.38
C PHE A 182 -8.19 33.65 5.32
N PHE A 183 -8.07 33.95 6.62
CA PHE A 183 -7.42 33.08 7.59
C PHE A 183 -8.12 31.72 7.72
N ILE A 184 -9.45 31.71 7.73
CA ILE A 184 -10.25 30.48 7.80
C ILE A 184 -10.04 29.60 6.57
N ILE A 185 -9.97 30.19 5.35
CA ILE A 185 -9.72 29.46 4.10
C ILE A 185 -8.26 28.97 4.05
N ASN A 186 -7.31 29.80 4.50
CA ASN A 186 -5.89 29.47 4.47
C ASN A 186 -5.57 28.19 5.23
N SER A 187 -6.21 27.96 6.37
CA SER A 187 -5.98 26.75 7.17
C SER A 187 -6.32 25.46 6.40
N GLU A 188 -7.39 25.46 5.60
CA GLU A 188 -7.78 24.30 4.80
C GLU A 188 -6.83 24.09 3.61
N LEU A 189 -6.39 25.17 2.95
CA LEU A 189 -5.41 25.08 1.86
C LEU A 189 -4.03 24.61 2.35
N GLN A 190 -3.60 25.06 3.52
CA GLN A 190 -2.37 24.58 4.14
C GLN A 190 -2.44 23.08 4.40
N SER A 191 -3.56 22.58 4.88
CA SER A 191 -3.76 21.15 5.12
C SER A 191 -3.53 20.29 3.88
N PHE A 192 -3.78 20.80 2.68
CA PHE A 192 -3.53 20.08 1.43
C PHE A 192 -2.04 19.78 1.24
N THR A 193 -1.18 20.78 1.49
CA THR A 193 0.27 20.60 1.40
C THR A 193 0.81 19.75 2.53
N ASP A 194 0.24 19.84 3.74
CA ASP A 194 0.62 19.00 4.88
C ASP A 194 0.30 17.52 4.60
N ILE A 195 -0.87 17.24 4.04
CA ILE A 195 -1.27 15.89 3.63
C ILE A 195 -0.37 15.38 2.51
N CYS A 196 -0.03 16.21 1.53
CA CYS A 196 0.88 15.84 0.46
C CYS A 196 2.24 15.42 1.03
N GLY A 197 2.84 16.25 1.90
CA GLY A 197 4.11 15.95 2.55
C GLY A 197 4.06 14.68 3.41
N ALA A 198 2.95 14.44 4.12
CA ALA A 198 2.76 13.21 4.87
C ALA A 198 2.71 11.97 3.96
N CYS A 199 1.97 12.03 2.84
CA CYS A 199 1.92 10.94 1.86
C CYS A 199 3.28 10.68 1.19
N GLU A 200 4.00 11.74 0.84
CA GLU A 200 5.36 11.62 0.28
C GLU A 200 6.35 11.02 1.27
N ARG A 201 6.28 11.39 2.54
CA ARG A 201 7.08 10.77 3.59
C ARG A 201 6.79 9.28 3.68
N ILE A 202 5.53 8.86 3.68
CA ILE A 202 5.16 7.44 3.67
C ILE A 202 5.77 6.73 2.47
N LYS A 203 5.63 7.29 1.27
CA LYS A 203 6.13 6.71 0.03
C LYS A 203 7.66 6.61 0.01
N ASN A 204 8.36 7.69 0.36
CA ASN A 204 9.80 7.82 0.16
C ASN A 204 10.65 7.26 1.32
N THR A 205 10.03 6.80 2.41
CA THR A 205 10.71 6.16 3.54
C THR A 205 10.21 4.74 3.76
N PRO A 206 10.52 3.79 2.86
CA PRO A 206 10.15 2.39 3.03
C PRO A 206 10.85 1.77 4.25
N ILE A 207 10.42 0.57 4.64
CA ILE A 207 11.10 -0.21 5.66
C ILE A 207 12.54 -0.49 5.19
N PRO A 208 13.56 -0.41 6.08
CA PRO A 208 14.95 -0.57 5.69
C PRO A 208 15.20 -1.87 4.93
N TYR A 209 15.89 -1.77 3.79
CA TYR A 209 16.22 -2.91 2.91
C TYR A 209 16.84 -4.09 3.67
N SER A 210 17.75 -3.80 4.64
CA SER A 210 18.40 -4.85 5.42
C SER A 210 17.41 -5.72 6.19
N TYR A 211 16.33 -5.14 6.68
CA TYR A 211 15.31 -5.87 7.43
C TYR A 211 14.49 -6.79 6.51
N SER A 212 13.99 -6.29 5.39
CA SER A 212 13.24 -7.11 4.40
C SER A 212 14.13 -8.21 3.80
N SER A 213 15.39 -7.87 3.43
CA SER A 213 16.36 -8.85 2.92
C SER A 213 16.68 -9.94 3.94
N PHE A 214 16.80 -9.59 5.23
CA PHE A 214 17.05 -10.55 6.29
C PHE A 214 15.89 -11.55 6.43
N ILE A 215 14.64 -11.06 6.48
CA ILE A 215 13.47 -11.93 6.61
C ILE A 215 13.36 -12.91 5.43
N LYS A 216 13.50 -12.42 4.19
CA LYS A 216 13.45 -13.27 2.98
C LYS A 216 14.52 -14.37 3.00
N LYS A 217 15.76 -14.02 3.38
CA LYS A 217 16.84 -14.99 3.54
C LYS A 217 16.55 -15.98 4.67
N PHE A 218 15.99 -15.50 5.78
CA PHE A 218 15.68 -16.33 6.92
C PHE A 218 14.58 -17.35 6.59
N ILE A 219 13.49 -16.93 5.89
CA ILE A 219 12.46 -17.84 5.37
C ILE A 219 13.10 -18.90 4.46
N PHE A 220 13.95 -18.46 3.53
CA PHE A 220 14.61 -19.37 2.59
C PHE A 220 15.44 -20.44 3.32
N PHE A 221 16.35 -20.06 4.18
CA PHE A 221 17.20 -21.01 4.91
C PHE A 221 16.40 -21.89 5.85
N PHE A 222 15.40 -21.35 6.52
CA PHE A 222 14.51 -22.11 7.39
C PHE A 222 13.80 -23.23 6.61
N VAL A 223 13.17 -22.90 5.48
CA VAL A 223 12.44 -23.86 4.63
C VAL A 223 13.37 -24.91 4.02
N MET A 224 14.57 -24.50 3.56
CA MET A 224 15.56 -25.41 2.97
C MET A 224 16.08 -26.45 3.98
N THR A 225 16.09 -26.12 5.26
CA THR A 225 16.55 -27.05 6.30
C THR A 225 15.45 -27.95 6.86
N LEU A 226 14.15 -27.64 6.64
CA LEU A 226 13.03 -28.42 7.16
C LEU A 226 13.05 -29.91 6.76
N PRO A 227 13.31 -30.28 5.49
CA PRO A 227 13.24 -31.68 5.08
C PRO A 227 14.15 -32.56 5.92
N PHE A 228 15.39 -32.11 6.22
CA PHE A 228 16.39 -32.89 6.96
C PHE A 228 15.91 -33.37 8.34
N GLY A 229 15.13 -32.56 9.06
CA GLY A 229 14.64 -32.93 10.38
C GLY A 229 13.34 -33.72 10.36
N PHE A 230 12.46 -33.47 9.38
CA PHE A 230 11.11 -34.00 9.37
C PHE A 230 10.92 -35.26 8.53
N VAL A 231 11.87 -35.63 7.64
CA VAL A 231 11.80 -36.83 6.81
C VAL A 231 11.64 -38.10 7.67
N PHE A 232 12.34 -38.22 8.80
CA PHE A 232 12.28 -39.37 9.68
C PHE A 232 10.90 -39.60 10.33
N SER A 233 10.15 -38.52 10.53
CA SER A 233 8.82 -38.57 11.12
C SER A 233 7.71 -38.70 10.09
N LEU A 234 7.89 -38.06 8.91
CA LEU A 234 6.86 -37.92 7.90
C LEU A 234 7.11 -38.69 6.61
N GLY A 235 8.31 -39.26 6.42
CA GLY A 235 8.69 -39.87 5.15
C GLY A 235 8.46 -38.93 3.98
N TYR A 236 7.91 -39.38 2.88
CA TYR A 236 7.60 -38.56 1.70
C TYR A 236 6.48 -37.52 1.93
N TYR A 237 5.70 -37.61 3.01
CA TYR A 237 4.74 -36.58 3.38
C TYR A 237 5.41 -35.25 3.79
N VAL A 238 6.73 -35.26 3.99
CA VAL A 238 7.49 -34.02 4.20
C VAL A 238 7.35 -33.06 3.02
N ILE A 239 7.16 -33.54 1.80
CA ILE A 239 7.05 -32.72 0.58
C ILE A 239 5.86 -31.74 0.67
N PRO A 240 4.60 -32.18 0.76
CA PRO A 240 3.47 -31.25 0.86
C PRO A 240 3.52 -30.41 2.13
N VAL A 241 4.07 -30.90 3.23
CA VAL A 241 4.19 -30.14 4.48
C VAL A 241 5.15 -28.96 4.32
N VAL A 242 6.33 -29.19 3.74
CA VAL A 242 7.32 -28.13 3.51
C VAL A 242 6.82 -27.10 2.49
N ILE A 243 6.16 -27.55 1.41
CA ILE A 243 5.50 -26.66 0.45
C ILE A 243 4.48 -25.77 1.15
N PHE A 244 3.64 -26.32 2.01
CA PHE A 244 2.63 -25.58 2.74
C PHE A 244 3.23 -24.57 3.72
N ILE A 245 4.27 -24.96 4.48
CA ILE A 245 4.98 -24.05 5.39
C ILE A 245 5.61 -22.89 4.60
N PHE A 246 6.28 -23.19 3.48
CA PHE A 246 6.83 -22.16 2.61
C PHE A 246 5.74 -21.19 2.11
N TYR A 247 4.64 -21.75 1.60
CA TYR A 247 3.52 -20.93 1.13
C TYR A 247 3.02 -19.97 2.19
N VAL A 248 2.81 -20.43 3.43
CA VAL A 248 2.33 -19.57 4.52
C VAL A 248 3.32 -18.44 4.83
N LEU A 249 4.60 -18.78 5.02
CA LEU A 249 5.62 -17.80 5.40
C LEU A 249 5.89 -16.79 4.27
N ALA A 250 6.01 -17.27 3.04
CA ALA A 250 6.27 -16.43 1.88
C ALA A 250 5.06 -15.54 1.52
N SER A 251 3.83 -16.06 1.70
CA SER A 251 2.62 -15.26 1.49
C SER A 251 2.52 -14.10 2.48
N LEU A 252 2.86 -14.31 3.75
CA LEU A 252 2.86 -13.22 4.74
C LEU A 252 3.87 -12.12 4.38
N GLU A 253 5.06 -12.48 3.90
CA GLU A 253 6.05 -11.49 3.46
C GLU A 253 5.59 -10.76 2.19
N LEU A 254 5.02 -11.46 1.20
CA LEU A 254 4.49 -10.82 -0.01
C LEU A 254 3.35 -9.84 0.31
N ILE A 255 2.41 -10.23 1.16
CA ILE A 255 1.33 -9.36 1.60
C ILE A 255 1.90 -8.12 2.30
N ALA A 256 2.90 -8.30 3.19
CA ALA A 256 3.55 -7.19 3.86
C ALA A 256 4.26 -6.25 2.88
N GLU A 257 4.90 -6.79 1.83
CA GLU A 257 5.58 -6.03 0.79
C GLU A 257 4.59 -5.18 -0.03
N GLU A 258 3.45 -5.75 -0.43
CA GLU A 258 2.41 -5.04 -1.17
C GLU A 258 1.79 -3.89 -0.35
N ILE A 259 1.40 -4.14 0.91
CA ILE A 259 0.75 -3.11 1.73
C ILE A 259 1.74 -2.07 2.29
N GLU A 260 3.04 -2.29 2.19
CA GLU A 260 4.07 -1.35 2.63
C GLU A 260 4.07 -0.05 1.81
N ASP A 261 3.85 -0.13 0.49
CA ASP A 261 3.66 1.04 -0.38
C ASP A 261 2.18 1.21 -0.75
N PRO A 262 1.41 2.00 0.02
CA PRO A 262 -0.03 2.08 -0.15
C PRO A 262 -0.48 2.89 -1.38
N PHE A 263 0.44 3.49 -2.15
CA PHE A 263 0.13 4.44 -3.23
C PHE A 263 0.51 3.93 -4.63
N GLY A 264 0.83 2.66 -4.77
CA GLY A 264 1.16 2.02 -6.04
C GLY A 264 -0.07 1.66 -6.91
N ASN A 265 0.12 0.63 -7.73
CA ASN A 265 -0.91 0.09 -8.62
C ASN A 265 -1.26 -1.37 -8.28
N ASP A 266 -0.85 -1.86 -7.11
CA ASP A 266 -1.13 -3.21 -6.67
C ASP A 266 -2.59 -3.36 -6.20
N ASP A 267 -3.09 -4.58 -6.23
CA ASP A 267 -4.49 -4.87 -5.90
C ASP A 267 -4.87 -4.49 -4.45
N ASN A 268 -3.88 -4.46 -3.53
CA ASN A 268 -4.06 -4.11 -2.12
C ASN A 268 -3.82 -2.63 -1.81
N ASP A 269 -3.41 -1.83 -2.79
CA ASP A 269 -3.15 -0.40 -2.63
C ASP A 269 -4.41 0.41 -2.38
N LEU A 270 -4.23 1.59 -1.80
CA LEU A 270 -5.33 2.51 -1.55
C LEU A 270 -5.96 2.98 -2.88
N PRO A 271 -7.29 2.97 -2.99
CA PRO A 271 -7.97 3.40 -4.21
C PRO A 271 -8.00 4.93 -4.32
N THR A 272 -6.83 5.57 -4.41
CA THR A 272 -6.65 7.03 -4.38
C THR A 272 -7.41 7.74 -5.50
N GLN A 273 -7.45 7.16 -6.71
CA GLN A 273 -8.22 7.70 -7.84
C GLN A 273 -9.73 7.69 -7.56
N LYS A 274 -10.25 6.62 -6.93
CA LYS A 274 -11.65 6.56 -6.53
C LYS A 274 -11.97 7.58 -5.43
N ILE A 275 -11.06 7.77 -4.48
CA ILE A 275 -11.21 8.77 -3.42
C ILE A 275 -11.20 10.18 -4.03
N ALA A 276 -10.30 10.48 -4.97
CA ALA A 276 -10.27 11.75 -5.70
C ALA A 276 -11.57 11.99 -6.49
N SER A 277 -12.12 10.96 -7.14
CA SER A 277 -13.42 11.04 -7.81
C SER A 277 -14.57 11.35 -6.83
N ASN A 278 -14.55 10.77 -5.63
CA ASN A 278 -15.52 11.08 -4.59
C ASN A 278 -15.39 12.52 -4.07
N ILE A 279 -14.15 13.04 -3.93
CA ILE A 279 -13.91 14.45 -3.60
C ILE A 279 -14.55 15.33 -4.66
N LYS A 280 -14.35 15.03 -5.95
CA LYS A 280 -14.96 15.77 -7.06
C LYS A 280 -16.49 15.84 -6.90
N LYS A 281 -17.13 14.68 -6.72
CA LYS A 281 -18.58 14.62 -6.54
C LYS A 281 -19.09 15.47 -5.38
N HIS A 282 -18.43 15.38 -4.20
CA HIS A 282 -18.85 16.15 -3.03
C HIS A 282 -18.64 17.66 -3.21
N VAL A 283 -17.55 18.07 -3.86
CA VAL A 283 -17.28 19.49 -4.12
C VAL A 283 -18.28 20.06 -5.14
N GLU A 284 -18.62 19.30 -6.20
CA GLU A 284 -19.65 19.70 -7.19
C GLU A 284 -21.05 19.78 -6.60
N GLU A 285 -21.35 19.01 -5.55
CA GLU A 285 -22.64 19.09 -4.83
C GLU A 285 -22.75 20.33 -3.91
N ILE A 286 -21.60 20.87 -3.45
CA ILE A 286 -21.55 21.95 -2.46
C ILE A 286 -21.35 23.33 -3.12
N LEU A 287 -20.49 23.41 -4.13
CA LEU A 287 -20.15 24.62 -4.86
C LEU A 287 -20.89 24.69 -6.21
#